data_f1c99fb77a7d3546689127ccbd05ff9c
#
_entry.id   f1c99fb77a7d3546689127ccbd05ff9c
#
_cell.length_a   1.000
_cell.length_b   1.000
_cell.length_c   1.000
_cell.angle_alpha   90.00
_cell.angle_beta   90.00
_cell.angle_gamma   90.00
#
_symmetry.space_group_name_H-M   'P 1'
#
loop_
_entity.id
_entity.type
_entity.pdbx_description
1 polymer ?
#
loop_
_entity_poly.entity_id
_entity_poly.type
_entity_poly.pdbx_seq_one_letter_code
_entity_poly.pdbx_strand_id
1 'polypeptide(L)'
;MSVSEPASVDSGGAGAFYPAGYQALNPEEHGLDRGFRLTAFSDMKGXGCKVPQETLLKLLQGLEPDRPPGEDGGSGAGVGDETAEFGLVSVAQGPRLGIGMDSCVIPLRHGGLSLVQTTDFFYPLVEDPYMMGRIACANVLSDLYAMGITECDNMLMLLSVSQKMNEKERDQVMPLMMKGFRDAAEEAGTSVTGGQTVINPWIIVGGVASVVCQPNDFIMPDSAVPGDVLVLTKPLGTQVAVNAHQWLDIPEKWNKIKLVISREEVEQAYQEAMLNMATLNRTAAALMHKFNAHAATDITGFGIIGHARNLAQQQKNNVAFVIHNLPIISKMAAISKAGGNLFGLLQGTSSETSGGLLICLPREQAARFCAEMKSSRVGLSGAVGQNGGAGDGQQAWIIGIVEKGNRCARIIDKPRIIEVPYRGSVVSAQEGSHNNASPPEVQLT
;
A
#
# COMPACT_ATOMS: atom_id res chain seq x y z
N MET A 1 -19.82 -3.85 -28.29
CA MET A 1 -20.58 -3.39 -27.13
C MET A 1 -20.21 -1.95 -26.86
N SER A 2 -21.18 -1.10 -26.99
CA SER A 2 -20.94 0.32 -26.82
C SER A 2 -20.63 0.57 -25.36
N VAL A 3 -19.46 1.07 -25.13
CA VAL A 3 -19.15 1.56 -23.80
C VAL A 3 -19.99 2.80 -23.60
N SER A 4 -20.96 2.72 -22.73
CA SER A 4 -21.74 3.89 -22.44
C SER A 4 -20.79 4.95 -21.89
N GLU A 5 -20.86 6.12 -22.44
CA GLU A 5 -20.08 7.22 -21.90
C GLU A 5 -20.42 7.39 -20.45
N PRO A 6 -19.42 7.60 -19.65
CA PRO A 6 -19.72 7.86 -18.24
C PRO A 6 -20.60 9.09 -18.19
N ALA A 7 -21.61 9.00 -17.39
CA ALA A 7 -22.41 10.16 -17.07
C ALA A 7 -21.43 11.25 -16.70
N SER A 8 -21.63 12.42 -17.28
CA SER A 8 -20.72 13.51 -17.06
C SER A 8 -20.48 13.62 -15.58
N VAL A 9 -19.25 13.31 -15.26
CA VAL A 9 -18.90 13.32 -13.88
C VAL A 9 -19.03 14.72 -13.40
N ASP A 10 -19.86 14.83 -12.45
CA ASP A 10 -20.10 16.09 -11.90
C ASP A 10 -18.81 16.67 -11.44
N SER A 11 -18.66 17.85 -11.88
CA SER A 11 -17.50 18.58 -11.66
C SER A 11 -17.03 18.64 -10.25
N GLY A 12 -16.24 18.04 -9.80
CA GLY A 12 -15.70 18.16 -8.51
C GLY A 12 -15.69 16.90 -7.78
N GLY A 13 -16.15 15.92 -8.47
CA GLY A 13 -16.21 14.68 -7.80
C GLY A 13 -14.93 13.88 -7.87
N ALA A 14 -14.94 12.82 -7.14
CA ALA A 14 -13.89 11.83 -7.16
C ALA A 14 -13.70 11.22 -8.55
N GLY A 15 -14.65 11.43 -9.43
CA GLY A 15 -14.55 10.90 -10.79
C GLY A 15 -13.35 11.40 -11.56
N ALA A 16 -12.81 12.56 -11.19
CA ALA A 16 -11.61 13.07 -11.85
C ALA A 16 -10.42 12.14 -11.65
N PHE A 17 -10.47 11.28 -10.65
CA PHE A 17 -9.36 10.39 -10.32
C PHE A 17 -9.58 8.96 -10.80
N TYR A 18 -10.74 8.64 -11.31
CA TYR A 18 -11.00 7.30 -11.81
C TYR A 18 -10.54 7.18 -13.27
N PRO A 19 -10.22 5.98 -13.72
CA PRO A 19 -9.85 5.81 -15.12
C PRO A 19 -10.96 6.31 -16.05
N ALA A 20 -10.55 6.87 -17.17
CA ALA A 20 -11.49 7.37 -18.14
C ALA A 20 -12.46 6.26 -18.56
N GLY A 21 -13.74 6.58 -18.60
CA GLY A 21 -14.75 5.61 -18.95
C GLY A 21 -15.20 4.70 -17.83
N TYR A 22 -14.60 4.84 -16.66
CA TYR A 22 -14.98 3.99 -15.55
C TYR A 22 -16.29 4.48 -14.92
N GLN A 23 -17.15 3.54 -14.64
CA GLN A 23 -18.40 3.79 -13.94
C GLN A 23 -18.54 2.76 -12.83
N ALA A 24 -18.73 3.23 -11.60
CA ALA A 24 -18.82 2.33 -10.45
C ALA A 24 -19.99 1.37 -10.62
N LEU A 25 -19.86 0.18 -10.09
CA LEU A 25 -20.89 -0.84 -10.19
C LEU A 25 -22.19 -0.34 -9.57
N ASN A 26 -23.24 -0.35 -10.35
CA ASN A 26 -24.61 -0.22 -9.85
C ASN A 26 -25.21 -1.62 -9.89
N PRO A 27 -25.46 -2.25 -8.73
CA PRO A 27 -25.88 -3.65 -8.76
C PRO A 27 -27.14 -3.88 -9.59
N GLU A 28 -28.11 -2.98 -9.53
CA GLU A 28 -29.36 -3.18 -10.26
C GLU A 28 -29.17 -3.20 -11.76
N GLU A 29 -28.22 -2.43 -12.28
CA GLU A 29 -27.92 -2.45 -13.71
C GLU A 29 -27.32 -3.77 -14.17
N HIS A 30 -26.81 -4.56 -13.24
CA HIS A 30 -26.28 -5.88 -13.52
C HIS A 30 -27.21 -6.99 -13.08
N GLY A 31 -28.46 -6.64 -12.76
CA GLY A 31 -29.44 -7.64 -12.36
C GLY A 31 -29.22 -8.19 -10.96
N LEU A 32 -28.45 -7.50 -10.15
CA LEU A 32 -28.15 -7.94 -8.79
C LEU A 32 -29.05 -7.22 -7.79
N ASP A 33 -29.18 -7.81 -6.63
CA ASP A 33 -29.94 -7.20 -5.54
C ASP A 33 -29.39 -5.79 -5.25
N ARG A 34 -30.28 -4.86 -5.00
CA ARG A 34 -29.91 -3.49 -4.66
C ARG A 34 -28.95 -3.43 -3.47
N GLY A 35 -29.10 -4.36 -2.54
CA GLY A 35 -28.26 -4.44 -1.36
C GLY A 35 -26.97 -5.22 -1.53
N PHE A 36 -26.63 -5.59 -2.76
CA PHE A 36 -25.41 -6.35 -3.00
C PHE A 36 -24.18 -5.61 -2.47
N ARG A 37 -23.34 -6.34 -1.74
CA ARG A 37 -22.08 -5.79 -1.24
C ARG A 37 -20.98 -6.81 -1.45
N LEU A 38 -19.92 -6.40 -2.11
CA LEU A 38 -18.77 -7.26 -2.34
C LEU A 38 -18.15 -7.69 -1.02
N THR A 39 -18.09 -6.79 -0.04
CA THR A 39 -17.48 -7.11 1.25
C THR A 39 -18.30 -8.07 2.08
N ALA A 40 -19.53 -8.40 1.67
CA ALA A 40 -20.31 -9.41 2.38
C ALA A 40 -19.74 -10.82 2.18
N PHE A 41 -18.84 -11.00 1.23
CA PHE A 41 -18.28 -12.31 0.93
C PHE A 41 -16.95 -12.56 1.63
N SER A 42 -16.74 -11.88 2.74
CA SER A 42 -15.63 -12.15 3.64
C SER A 42 -15.96 -11.56 5.00
N ASP A 43 -15.56 -12.22 6.06
CA ASP A 43 -15.72 -11.66 7.41
C ASP A 43 -14.60 -10.68 7.77
N MET A 44 -13.54 -10.63 6.97
CA MET A 44 -12.41 -9.75 7.17
C MET A 44 -12.19 -8.87 5.95
N LYS A 45 -11.40 -7.81 6.11
CA LYS A 45 -11.17 -6.84 5.06
C LYS A 45 -9.68 -6.56 4.86
N GLY A 46 -9.35 -6.50 3.64
CA GLY A 46 -8.01 -6.05 3.27
C GLY A 46 -6.89 -6.78 3.96
N UNK A 47 -5.90 -6.11 4.18
CA UNK A 47 -4.82 -6.56 4.75
C UNK A 47 -4.87 -6.68 6.13
N GLY A 48 -5.89 -6.23 6.74
CA GLY A 48 -6.11 -6.52 8.17
C GLY A 48 -6.25 -7.97 8.52
N CYS A 49 -6.17 -8.81 7.55
CA CYS A 49 -6.25 -10.26 7.70
C CYS A 49 -4.92 -10.90 8.12
N LYS A 50 -3.86 -10.13 8.25
CA LYS A 50 -2.55 -10.72 8.51
C LYS A 50 -2.49 -11.39 9.88
N VAL A 51 -1.83 -12.54 9.91
CA VAL A 51 -1.50 -13.18 11.18
C VAL A 51 -0.63 -12.20 11.99
N PRO A 52 -0.88 -12.07 13.30
CA PRO A 52 -0.09 -11.13 14.09
C PRO A 52 1.41 -11.37 13.94
N GLN A 53 2.16 -10.29 13.93
CA GLN A 53 3.57 -10.35 13.53
C GLN A 53 4.38 -11.33 14.36
N GLU A 54 4.17 -11.33 15.66
CA GLU A 54 4.91 -12.26 16.53
C GLU A 54 4.61 -13.71 16.19
N THR A 55 3.34 -14.02 15.98
CA THR A 55 2.94 -15.37 15.61
C THR A 55 3.52 -15.74 14.25
N LEU A 56 3.44 -14.81 13.31
CA LEU A 56 3.95 -15.07 11.97
C LEU A 56 5.45 -15.39 11.99
N LEU A 57 6.22 -14.63 12.76
CA LEU A 57 7.66 -14.87 12.84
C LEU A 57 7.96 -16.26 13.36
N LYS A 58 7.19 -16.71 14.35
CA LYS A 58 7.37 -18.08 14.86
C LYS A 58 7.04 -19.13 13.80
N LEU A 59 5.96 -18.90 13.04
CA LEU A 59 5.59 -19.86 12.00
C LEU A 59 6.63 -19.91 10.90
N LEU A 60 7.16 -18.76 10.52
CA LEU A 60 8.12 -18.70 9.42
C LEU A 60 9.46 -19.35 9.75
N GLN A 61 9.78 -19.53 11.02
CA GLN A 61 11.01 -20.21 11.39
C GLN A 61 11.09 -21.61 10.77
N GLY A 62 9.95 -22.23 10.56
CA GLY A 62 9.93 -23.54 9.94
C GLY A 62 10.35 -23.59 8.49
N LEU A 63 10.39 -22.42 7.85
CA LEU A 63 10.82 -22.32 6.46
C LEU A 63 12.31 -22.00 6.30
N GLU A 64 12.96 -21.61 7.39
CA GLU A 64 14.36 -21.28 7.30
C GLU A 64 15.20 -22.56 7.20
N PRO A 65 16.21 -22.58 6.35
CA PRO A 65 17.07 -23.75 6.29
C PRO A 65 17.78 -23.97 7.62
N ASP A 66 18.02 -25.21 7.95
CA ASP A 66 18.83 -25.53 9.13
C ASP A 66 20.22 -24.94 8.93
N ARG A 67 20.68 -24.21 9.93
CA ARG A 67 22.01 -23.61 9.89
C ARG A 67 22.95 -24.38 10.78
N PRO A 68 24.23 -24.48 10.40
CA PRO A 68 25.19 -25.11 11.29
C PRO A 68 25.28 -24.37 12.61
N PRO A 69 25.53 -25.06 13.71
CA PRO A 69 25.71 -24.41 15.00
C PRO A 69 26.86 -23.40 14.96
N GLY A 70 26.62 -22.22 15.52
CA GLY A 70 27.67 -21.21 15.59
C GLY A 70 27.54 -20.07 14.64
N GLU A 71 26.62 -20.14 13.69
CA GLU A 71 26.38 -19.00 12.83
C GLU A 71 25.24 -18.18 13.40
N ASP A 72 25.58 -17.01 13.87
CA ASP A 72 24.59 -16.06 14.31
C ASP A 72 23.94 -15.47 13.09
N GLY A 73 23.02 -16.19 12.57
CA GLY A 73 22.22 -15.67 11.50
C GLY A 73 21.29 -14.64 12.04
N GLY A 74 21.51 -13.41 11.71
CA GLY A 74 20.45 -12.44 11.84
C GLY A 74 19.29 -12.94 11.02
N SER A 75 18.09 -12.65 11.50
CA SER A 75 16.86 -13.06 10.86
C SER A 75 16.90 -12.80 9.36
N GLY A 76 16.94 -13.81 8.59
CA GLY A 76 16.62 -13.81 7.18
C GLY A 76 17.06 -12.67 6.27
N ALA A 77 17.61 -11.65 6.78
CA ALA A 77 18.00 -10.50 5.99
C ALA A 77 19.48 -10.56 5.69
N GLY A 78 19.92 -11.65 5.21
CA GLY A 78 21.32 -11.72 4.89
C GLY A 78 21.59 -11.17 3.53
N VAL A 79 22.17 -10.00 3.49
CA VAL A 79 22.92 -9.66 2.31
C VAL A 79 24.22 -10.38 2.46
N GLY A 80 24.31 -11.55 1.90
CA GLY A 80 25.49 -12.32 2.20
C GLY A 80 25.99 -13.10 1.06
N ASP A 81 27.23 -13.25 1.11
CA ASP A 81 27.91 -14.13 0.22
C ASP A 81 27.95 -15.52 0.87
N GLU A 82 26.78 -16.11 0.93
CA GLU A 82 26.70 -17.37 1.63
C GLU A 82 26.64 -18.51 0.71
N THR A 83 27.57 -18.52 -0.14
CA THR A 83 27.36 -19.27 -1.26
C THR A 83 27.74 -20.68 -1.15
N ALA A 84 28.59 -21.03 -0.35
CA ALA A 84 29.21 -22.28 -0.68
C ALA A 84 29.12 -23.30 0.38
N GLU A 85 28.40 -22.97 1.41
CA GLU A 85 28.49 -23.86 2.53
C GLU A 85 27.82 -25.18 2.34
N PHE A 86 26.90 -25.26 1.42
CA PHE A 86 26.27 -26.52 1.22
C PHE A 86 26.86 -27.35 0.13
N GLY A 87 27.81 -26.82 -0.58
CA GLY A 87 28.60 -27.60 -1.52
C GLY A 87 27.86 -28.39 -2.55
N LEU A 88 26.58 -28.14 -2.66
CA LEU A 88 25.75 -29.01 -3.43
C LEU A 88 25.50 -28.53 -4.82
N VAL A 89 25.51 -27.24 -5.01
CA VAL A 89 25.19 -26.66 -6.29
C VAL A 89 25.98 -25.40 -6.43
N SER A 90 26.36 -25.11 -7.64
CA SER A 90 26.91 -23.83 -7.95
C SER A 90 25.91 -22.76 -7.64
N VAL A 91 26.13 -22.02 -6.59
CA VAL A 91 25.19 -21.00 -6.15
C VAL A 91 25.62 -19.69 -6.77
N ALA A 92 24.66 -19.02 -7.40
CA ALA A 92 24.94 -17.74 -8.02
C ALA A 92 25.33 -16.74 -6.96
N GLN A 93 26.24 -15.85 -7.31
CA GLN A 93 26.65 -14.80 -6.39
C GLN A 93 25.85 -13.56 -6.62
N GLY A 94 25.60 -12.83 -5.56
CA GLY A 94 24.88 -11.59 -5.63
C GLY A 94 24.07 -11.35 -4.38
N PRO A 95 23.37 -10.23 -4.33
CA PRO A 95 22.58 -9.91 -3.15
C PRO A 95 21.40 -10.86 -3.00
N ARG A 96 21.05 -11.14 -1.75
CA ARG A 96 19.90 -11.99 -1.42
C ARG A 96 19.03 -11.31 -0.38
N LEU A 97 17.72 -11.45 -0.53
CA LEU A 97 16.75 -11.13 0.50
C LEU A 97 15.79 -12.29 0.60
N GLY A 98 15.41 -12.62 1.78
CA GLY A 98 14.57 -13.78 2.02
C GLY A 98 13.34 -13.51 2.84
N ILE A 99 13.00 -14.50 3.63
CA ILE A 99 11.76 -14.51 4.39
C ILE A 99 11.70 -13.30 5.32
N GLY A 100 10.54 -12.64 5.36
CA GLY A 100 10.32 -11.49 6.22
C GLY A 100 10.49 -10.15 5.56
N MET A 101 11.01 -10.12 4.34
CA MET A 101 11.22 -8.89 3.58
C MET A 101 10.07 -8.66 2.61
N ASP A 102 10.01 -7.45 2.04
CA ASP A 102 8.93 -7.11 1.11
C ASP A 102 8.97 -8.02 -0.12
N SER A 103 10.14 -8.19 -0.71
CA SER A 103 10.33 -9.08 -1.85
C SER A 103 11.48 -10.00 -1.57
N CYS A 104 11.46 -11.17 -2.18
CA CYS A 104 12.67 -12.00 -2.15
C CYS A 104 13.55 -11.62 -3.33
N VAL A 105 14.86 -11.71 -3.11
CA VAL A 105 15.87 -11.46 -4.15
C VAL A 105 16.73 -12.71 -4.25
N ILE A 106 16.75 -13.30 -5.42
CA ILE A 106 17.46 -14.55 -5.66
C ILE A 106 18.45 -14.33 -6.80
N PRO A 107 19.75 -14.45 -6.56
CA PRO A 107 20.70 -14.39 -7.68
C PRO A 107 20.44 -15.53 -8.65
N LEU A 108 20.42 -15.21 -9.92
CA LEU A 108 20.26 -16.25 -10.93
C LEU A 108 21.59 -16.93 -11.20
N ARG A 109 21.49 -18.17 -11.64
CA ARG A 109 22.69 -18.96 -11.93
C ARG A 109 23.45 -18.44 -13.15
N HIS A 110 22.82 -17.60 -13.94
CA HIS A 110 23.41 -17.13 -15.20
C HIS A 110 23.43 -15.60 -15.21
N GLY A 111 24.55 -15.05 -15.66
CA GLY A 111 24.62 -13.68 -16.10
C GLY A 111 24.65 -12.58 -15.06
N GLY A 112 24.80 -12.89 -13.79
CA GLY A 112 24.87 -11.84 -12.76
C GLY A 112 23.57 -11.10 -12.52
N LEU A 113 22.46 -11.67 -12.95
CA LEU A 113 21.14 -11.09 -12.77
C LEU A 113 20.48 -11.67 -11.51
N SER A 114 19.43 -10.98 -11.05
CA SER A 114 18.64 -11.45 -9.91
C SER A 114 17.18 -11.56 -10.31
N LEU A 115 16.50 -12.56 -9.76
CA LEU A 115 15.04 -12.63 -9.81
C LEU A 115 14.52 -11.98 -8.53
N VAL A 116 13.61 -11.00 -8.69
CA VAL A 116 12.94 -10.40 -7.56
C VAL A 116 11.46 -10.73 -7.68
N GLN A 117 10.88 -11.21 -6.60
CA GLN A 117 9.56 -11.79 -6.65
C GLN A 117 8.82 -11.53 -5.35
N THR A 118 7.51 -11.31 -5.46
CA THR A 118 6.66 -11.12 -4.29
C THR A 118 5.30 -11.76 -4.54
N THR A 119 4.61 -12.07 -3.46
CA THR A 119 3.22 -12.48 -3.52
C THR A 119 2.45 -11.85 -2.38
N ASP A 120 1.19 -11.55 -2.63
CA ASP A 120 0.31 -11.03 -1.60
C ASP A 120 -1.13 -11.34 -1.99
N PHE A 121 -2.00 -11.53 -1.00
CA PHE A 121 -3.42 -11.74 -1.25
C PHE A 121 -4.19 -11.41 0.02
N PHE A 122 -5.44 -11.01 -0.14
CA PHE A 122 -6.22 -10.49 0.97
C PHE A 122 -7.69 -10.45 0.59
N TYR A 123 -8.51 -9.89 1.46
CA TYR A 123 -9.95 -9.90 1.31
C TYR A 123 -10.45 -8.57 0.74
N PRO A 124 -11.61 -8.57 0.05
CA PRO A 124 -12.18 -7.30 -0.41
C PRO A 124 -12.42 -6.33 0.73
N LEU A 125 -12.21 -5.05 0.46
CA LEU A 125 -12.47 -4.03 1.46
C LEU A 125 -13.22 -2.84 0.88
N VAL A 126 -13.44 -2.82 -0.42
CA VAL A 126 -14.31 -1.81 -1.05
C VAL A 126 -15.39 -2.54 -1.82
N GLU A 127 -16.48 -1.83 -2.11
CA GLU A 127 -17.64 -2.46 -2.70
C GLU A 127 -17.57 -2.58 -4.21
N ASP A 128 -16.80 -1.73 -4.87
CA ASP A 128 -16.73 -1.76 -6.31
C ASP A 128 -15.74 -2.82 -6.77
N PRO A 129 -16.17 -3.84 -7.51
CA PRO A 129 -15.25 -4.93 -7.86
C PRO A 129 -14.12 -4.51 -8.79
N TYR A 130 -14.39 -3.60 -9.72
CA TYR A 130 -13.32 -3.14 -10.61
C TYR A 130 -12.22 -2.45 -9.80
N MET A 131 -12.60 -1.52 -8.92
CA MET A 131 -11.61 -0.86 -8.08
C MET A 131 -10.94 -1.82 -7.12
N MET A 132 -11.68 -2.84 -6.62
CA MET A 132 -11.06 -3.84 -5.77
C MET A 132 -9.96 -4.58 -6.52
N GLY A 133 -10.18 -4.91 -7.78
CA GLY A 133 -9.14 -5.53 -8.60
C GLY A 133 -7.94 -4.61 -8.79
N ARG A 134 -8.19 -3.33 -9.04
CA ARG A 134 -7.09 -2.37 -9.18
C ARG A 134 -6.28 -2.26 -7.88
N ILE A 135 -6.97 -2.21 -6.76
CA ILE A 135 -6.31 -2.14 -5.45
C ILE A 135 -5.44 -3.38 -5.22
N ALA A 136 -5.98 -4.55 -5.54
CA ALA A 136 -5.22 -5.79 -5.34
C ALA A 136 -3.94 -5.79 -6.18
N CYS A 137 -4.02 -5.37 -7.42
CA CYS A 137 -2.84 -5.31 -8.28
C CYS A 137 -1.82 -4.31 -7.75
N ALA A 138 -2.29 -3.11 -7.37
CA ALA A 138 -1.39 -2.10 -6.82
C ALA A 138 -0.70 -2.62 -5.56
N ASN A 139 -1.43 -3.34 -4.73
CA ASN A 139 -0.86 -3.88 -3.50
C ASN A 139 0.21 -4.93 -3.79
N VAL A 140 -0.02 -5.80 -4.77
CA VAL A 140 0.98 -6.81 -5.10
C VAL A 140 2.25 -6.16 -5.65
N LEU A 141 2.10 -5.19 -6.55
CA LEU A 141 3.25 -4.52 -7.14
C LEU A 141 4.01 -3.68 -6.12
N SER A 142 3.36 -3.26 -5.06
CA SER A 142 3.95 -2.35 -4.09
C SER A 142 5.23 -2.90 -3.47
N ASP A 143 5.32 -4.21 -3.27
CA ASP A 143 6.53 -4.81 -2.70
C ASP A 143 7.73 -4.63 -3.62
N LEU A 144 7.52 -4.67 -4.93
CA LEU A 144 8.61 -4.37 -5.86
C LEU A 144 8.98 -2.90 -5.78
N TYR A 145 7.98 -2.04 -5.75
CA TYR A 145 8.22 -0.59 -5.68
C TYR A 145 8.96 -0.21 -4.40
N ALA A 146 8.70 -0.92 -3.30
CA ALA A 146 9.41 -0.66 -2.05
C ALA A 146 10.91 -0.90 -2.16
N MET A 147 11.34 -1.65 -3.16
CA MET A 147 12.75 -1.86 -3.44
C MET A 147 13.30 -0.94 -4.54
N GLY A 148 12.52 0.07 -4.90
CA GLY A 148 12.93 0.98 -5.96
C GLY A 148 12.81 0.39 -7.36
N ILE A 149 12.18 -0.76 -7.50
CA ILE A 149 12.00 -1.39 -8.80
C ILE A 149 10.81 -0.75 -9.47
N THR A 150 10.99 -0.27 -10.69
CA THR A 150 9.92 0.46 -11.40
C THR A 150 9.30 -0.36 -12.51
N GLU A 151 9.88 -1.50 -12.87
CA GLU A 151 9.38 -2.35 -13.94
C GLU A 151 9.05 -3.72 -13.38
N CYS A 152 8.03 -4.33 -13.94
CA CYS A 152 7.63 -5.69 -13.57
C CYS A 152 7.53 -6.49 -14.85
N ASP A 153 8.14 -7.67 -14.87
CA ASP A 153 8.14 -8.47 -16.09
C ASP A 153 6.86 -9.28 -16.23
N ASN A 154 6.24 -9.66 -15.12
CA ASN A 154 5.14 -10.60 -15.18
C ASN A 154 4.33 -10.61 -13.91
N MET A 155 3.03 -10.81 -14.03
CA MET A 155 2.15 -11.04 -12.88
C MET A 155 1.32 -12.31 -13.07
N LEU A 156 0.98 -12.91 -11.95
CA LEU A 156 -0.01 -13.97 -11.88
C LEU A 156 -1.13 -13.50 -10.93
N MET A 157 -2.38 -13.79 -11.26
CA MET A 157 -3.50 -13.40 -10.40
C MET A 157 -3.97 -14.58 -9.57
N LEU A 158 -4.15 -14.37 -8.28
CA LEU A 158 -4.70 -15.36 -7.36
C LEU A 158 -6.07 -14.90 -6.92
N LEU A 159 -7.05 -15.79 -7.06
CA LEU A 159 -8.44 -15.41 -6.84
C LEU A 159 -9.21 -16.58 -6.26
N SER A 160 -10.01 -16.31 -5.24
CA SER A 160 -11.04 -17.27 -4.85
C SER A 160 -12.41 -16.65 -5.01
N VAL A 161 -13.34 -17.46 -5.48
CA VAL A 161 -14.72 -17.09 -5.65
C VAL A 161 -15.49 -17.66 -4.47
N SER A 162 -16.31 -16.84 -3.81
CA SER A 162 -17.06 -17.35 -2.67
C SER A 162 -18.14 -18.32 -3.11
N GLN A 163 -18.22 -19.43 -2.42
CA GLN A 163 -19.30 -20.39 -2.65
C GLN A 163 -20.66 -19.84 -2.27
N LYS A 164 -20.70 -18.72 -1.51
CA LYS A 164 -21.96 -18.07 -1.17
C LYS A 164 -22.50 -17.20 -2.28
N MET A 165 -21.69 -16.91 -3.30
CA MET A 165 -22.17 -16.14 -4.45
C MET A 165 -23.08 -17.00 -5.29
N ASN A 166 -24.23 -16.46 -5.71
CA ASN A 166 -25.01 -17.16 -6.71
C ASN A 166 -24.36 -16.96 -8.08
N GLU A 167 -24.87 -17.70 -9.05
CA GLU A 167 -24.26 -17.71 -10.38
C GLU A 167 -24.27 -16.33 -11.02
N LYS A 168 -25.35 -15.58 -10.86
CA LYS A 168 -25.47 -14.26 -11.45
C LYS A 168 -24.46 -13.28 -10.81
N GLU A 169 -24.35 -13.31 -9.49
CA GLU A 169 -23.36 -12.48 -8.80
C GLU A 169 -21.96 -12.80 -9.30
N ARG A 170 -21.63 -14.10 -9.33
CA ARG A 170 -20.31 -14.49 -9.79
C ARG A 170 -20.03 -14.02 -11.21
N ASP A 171 -20.99 -14.24 -12.10
CA ASP A 171 -20.77 -13.94 -13.52
C ASP A 171 -20.74 -12.46 -13.82
N GLN A 172 -21.37 -11.63 -12.99
CA GLN A 172 -21.36 -10.18 -13.19
C GLN A 172 -20.19 -9.51 -12.47
N VAL A 173 -19.81 -10.01 -11.31
CA VAL A 173 -18.90 -9.30 -10.43
C VAL A 173 -17.45 -9.72 -10.64
N MET A 174 -17.19 -11.02 -10.75
CA MET A 174 -15.81 -11.48 -10.80
C MET A 174 -15.08 -11.02 -12.06
N PRO A 175 -15.72 -10.96 -13.24
CA PRO A 175 -15.02 -10.41 -14.41
C PRO A 175 -14.61 -8.96 -14.24
N LEU A 176 -15.40 -8.15 -13.52
CA LEU A 176 -15.01 -6.76 -13.27
C LEU A 176 -13.77 -6.69 -12.39
N MET A 177 -13.69 -7.56 -11.39
CA MET A 177 -12.51 -7.59 -10.53
C MET A 177 -11.28 -7.99 -11.32
N MET A 178 -11.41 -9.00 -12.18
CA MET A 178 -10.31 -9.40 -13.05
C MET A 178 -9.91 -8.29 -13.99
N LYS A 179 -10.88 -7.56 -14.53
CA LYS A 179 -10.60 -6.44 -15.43
C LYS A 179 -9.83 -5.35 -14.70
N GLY A 180 -10.24 -5.03 -13.47
CA GLY A 180 -9.51 -4.01 -12.69
C GLY A 180 -8.08 -4.40 -12.44
N PHE A 181 -7.86 -5.65 -12.07
CA PHE A 181 -6.51 -6.15 -11.85
C PHE A 181 -5.69 -6.06 -13.14
N ARG A 182 -6.27 -6.51 -14.26
CA ARG A 182 -5.59 -6.44 -15.55
C ARG A 182 -5.25 -5.00 -15.93
N ASP A 183 -6.21 -4.09 -15.77
CA ASP A 183 -5.98 -2.71 -16.18
C ASP A 183 -4.87 -2.06 -15.35
N ALA A 184 -4.82 -2.35 -14.05
CA ALA A 184 -3.74 -1.82 -13.21
C ALA A 184 -2.39 -2.42 -13.62
N ALA A 185 -2.35 -3.71 -13.95
CA ALA A 185 -1.12 -4.32 -14.43
C ALA A 185 -0.63 -3.66 -15.71
N GLU A 186 -1.54 -3.39 -16.63
CA GLU A 186 -1.18 -2.71 -17.88
C GLU A 186 -0.70 -1.28 -17.63
N GLU A 187 -1.34 -0.59 -16.71
CA GLU A 187 -0.88 0.74 -16.30
C GLU A 187 0.56 0.68 -15.79
N ALA A 188 0.90 -0.38 -15.08
CA ALA A 188 2.24 -0.57 -14.54
C ALA A 188 3.24 -1.07 -15.58
N GLY A 189 2.79 -1.28 -16.82
CA GLY A 189 3.69 -1.75 -17.87
C GLY A 189 3.94 -3.24 -17.88
N THR A 190 3.08 -4.01 -17.23
CA THR A 190 3.25 -5.46 -17.18
C THR A 190 1.96 -6.14 -17.62
N SER A 191 1.89 -7.44 -17.50
CA SER A 191 0.70 -8.19 -17.88
C SER A 191 0.50 -9.39 -16.99
N VAL A 192 -0.76 -9.80 -16.89
CA VAL A 192 -1.13 -10.99 -16.15
C VAL A 192 -1.10 -12.16 -17.14
N THR A 193 -0.26 -13.14 -16.86
CA THR A 193 -0.04 -14.25 -17.78
C THR A 193 -0.54 -15.60 -17.24
N GLY A 194 -1.10 -15.60 -16.04
CA GLY A 194 -1.60 -16.83 -15.45
C GLY A 194 -2.06 -16.59 -14.05
N GLY A 195 -2.20 -17.65 -13.30
CA GLY A 195 -2.63 -17.58 -11.93
C GLY A 195 -3.46 -18.79 -11.55
N GLN A 196 -4.31 -18.61 -10.54
CA GLN A 196 -5.17 -19.69 -10.09
C GLN A 196 -6.47 -19.10 -9.57
N THR A 197 -7.57 -19.76 -9.87
CA THR A 197 -8.89 -19.37 -9.36
C THR A 197 -9.53 -20.61 -8.72
N VAL A 198 -9.94 -20.46 -7.47
CA VAL A 198 -10.53 -21.59 -6.74
C VAL A 198 -11.85 -21.17 -6.10
N ILE A 199 -12.62 -22.14 -5.66
CA ILE A 199 -13.82 -21.90 -4.86
C ILE A 199 -13.44 -21.97 -3.39
N ASN A 200 -13.98 -21.07 -2.59
CA ASN A 200 -13.63 -20.92 -1.20
C ASN A 200 -14.82 -20.27 -0.49
N PRO A 201 -14.95 -20.40 0.82
CA PRO A 201 -16.05 -19.71 1.49
C PRO A 201 -16.02 -18.18 1.31
N TRP A 202 -14.83 -17.59 1.24
CA TRP A 202 -14.69 -16.13 1.10
C TRP A 202 -14.02 -15.78 -0.22
N ILE A 203 -14.26 -14.57 -0.70
CA ILE A 203 -13.48 -14.04 -1.82
C ILE A 203 -12.08 -13.67 -1.28
N ILE A 204 -11.07 -14.08 -2.00
CA ILE A 204 -9.68 -13.68 -1.75
C ILE A 204 -9.13 -13.22 -3.09
N VAL A 205 -8.34 -12.15 -3.07
CA VAL A 205 -7.77 -11.62 -4.30
C VAL A 205 -6.32 -11.19 -4.06
N GLY A 206 -5.48 -11.46 -5.01
CA GLY A 206 -4.08 -11.08 -4.93
C GLY A 206 -3.31 -11.57 -6.12
N GLY A 207 -2.02 -11.78 -5.94
CA GLY A 207 -1.21 -12.20 -7.05
C GLY A 207 0.26 -12.35 -6.72
N VAL A 208 1.02 -12.56 -7.79
CA VAL A 208 2.46 -12.68 -7.76
C VAL A 208 3.02 -11.68 -8.75
N ALA A 209 4.11 -11.03 -8.41
CA ALA A 209 4.82 -10.15 -9.33
C ALA A 209 6.28 -10.54 -9.38
N SER A 210 6.84 -10.56 -10.58
CA SER A 210 8.20 -11.04 -10.81
C SER A 210 8.94 -10.13 -11.77
N VAL A 211 10.21 -9.95 -11.52
CA VAL A 211 11.06 -9.16 -12.41
C VAL A 211 12.50 -9.67 -12.33
N VAL A 212 13.18 -9.70 -13.46
CA VAL A 212 14.60 -10.00 -13.52
C VAL A 212 15.35 -8.68 -13.55
N CYS A 213 16.29 -8.51 -12.64
CA CYS A 213 16.95 -7.23 -12.39
C CYS A 213 18.45 -7.33 -12.53
N GLN A 214 19.04 -6.25 -12.99
CA GLN A 214 20.47 -6.00 -12.82
C GLN A 214 20.70 -5.41 -11.43
N PRO A 215 21.93 -5.44 -10.92
CA PRO A 215 22.16 -4.97 -9.53
C PRO A 215 21.72 -3.54 -9.26
N ASN A 216 21.79 -2.66 -10.25
CA ASN A 216 21.43 -1.26 -10.05
C ASN A 216 19.93 -1.00 -10.19
N ASP A 217 19.15 -2.01 -10.54
CA ASP A 217 17.73 -1.81 -10.71
C ASP A 217 16.98 -1.73 -9.38
N PHE A 218 17.56 -2.19 -8.30
CA PHE A 218 16.88 -2.22 -7.01
C PHE A 218 17.79 -1.69 -5.90
N ILE A 219 17.15 -1.27 -4.82
CA ILE A 219 17.82 -0.70 -3.66
C ILE A 219 17.57 -1.64 -2.49
N MET A 220 18.67 -2.18 -1.94
CA MET A 220 18.56 -3.03 -0.76
C MET A 220 18.07 -2.18 0.43
N PRO A 221 17.14 -2.69 1.23
CA PRO A 221 16.46 -1.87 2.22
C PRO A 221 17.20 -1.83 3.56
N ASP A 222 18.52 -1.77 3.57
CA ASP A 222 19.28 -2.00 4.80
C ASP A 222 20.34 -0.94 5.06
N SER A 223 20.29 0.22 4.40
CA SER A 223 21.40 1.17 4.45
C SER A 223 21.03 2.51 5.09
N ALA A 224 20.00 2.55 5.93
CA ALA A 224 19.66 3.77 6.65
C ALA A 224 20.80 4.18 7.56
N VAL A 225 21.02 5.49 7.66
CA VAL A 225 22.07 6.02 8.53
C VAL A 225 21.48 7.11 9.45
N PRO A 226 22.09 7.33 10.62
CA PRO A 226 21.63 8.44 11.45
C PRO A 226 21.71 9.74 10.67
N GLY A 227 20.69 10.58 10.83
CA GLY A 227 20.58 11.83 10.09
C GLY A 227 19.65 11.74 8.90
N ASP A 228 19.33 10.54 8.44
CA ASP A 228 18.27 10.39 7.43
C ASP A 228 16.94 10.86 7.99
N VAL A 229 16.00 11.15 7.12
CA VAL A 229 14.62 11.41 7.51
C VAL A 229 13.71 10.35 6.93
N LEU A 230 12.55 10.24 7.56
CA LEU A 230 11.51 9.28 7.13
C LEU A 230 10.46 10.02 6.33
N VAL A 231 10.14 9.49 5.17
CA VAL A 231 9.11 10.06 4.29
C VAL A 231 8.04 9.00 4.05
N LEU A 232 6.77 9.41 4.10
CA LEU A 232 5.63 8.54 3.82
C LEU A 232 4.90 9.07 2.60
N THR A 233 4.53 8.19 1.68
CA THR A 233 4.05 8.62 0.36
C THR A 233 2.55 8.45 0.14
N LYS A 234 1.81 7.96 1.12
CA LYS A 234 0.34 7.95 1.11
C LYS A 234 -0.15 8.19 2.52
N PRO A 235 -1.34 8.77 2.68
CA PRO A 235 -1.86 8.97 4.03
C PRO A 235 -2.28 7.65 4.66
N LEU A 236 -2.37 7.67 5.99
CA LEU A 236 -2.89 6.58 6.79
C LEU A 236 -4.40 6.73 6.97
N GLY A 237 -5.04 5.68 7.46
CA GLY A 237 -6.44 5.75 7.84
C GLY A 237 -7.39 5.01 6.92
N THR A 238 -6.86 4.20 5.99
CA THR A 238 -7.73 3.52 5.05
C THR A 238 -8.65 2.52 5.73
N GLN A 239 -8.18 1.82 6.78
CA GLN A 239 -9.04 0.87 7.47
C GLN A 239 -10.20 1.57 8.17
N VAL A 240 -9.93 2.69 8.81
CA VAL A 240 -11.00 3.46 9.45
C VAL A 240 -12.01 3.93 8.40
N ALA A 241 -11.52 4.42 7.26
CA ALA A 241 -12.40 4.94 6.22
C ALA A 241 -13.32 3.86 5.65
N VAL A 242 -12.79 2.67 5.34
CA VAL A 242 -13.65 1.64 4.76
C VAL A 242 -14.63 1.08 5.78
N ASN A 243 -14.24 1.01 7.04
CA ASN A 243 -15.17 0.56 8.07
C ASN A 243 -16.23 1.61 8.36
N ALA A 244 -15.87 2.88 8.45
CA ALA A 244 -16.86 3.93 8.66
C ALA A 244 -17.91 3.95 7.54
N HIS A 245 -17.48 3.69 6.33
CA HIS A 245 -18.40 3.61 5.20
C HIS A 245 -19.45 2.52 5.43
N GLN A 246 -19.02 1.34 5.90
CA GLN A 246 -19.97 0.29 6.20
C GLN A 246 -20.92 0.67 7.35
N TRP A 247 -20.42 1.44 8.31
CA TRP A 247 -21.20 1.82 9.47
C TRP A 247 -22.33 2.79 9.14
N LEU A 248 -22.30 3.42 7.97
CA LEU A 248 -23.41 4.27 7.54
C LEU A 248 -24.74 3.52 7.56
N ASP A 249 -24.71 2.22 7.34
CA ASP A 249 -25.90 1.39 7.31
C ASP A 249 -26.11 0.57 8.59
N ILE A 250 -25.34 0.83 9.62
CA ILE A 250 -25.45 0.13 10.90
C ILE A 250 -25.70 1.17 11.98
N PRO A 251 -26.99 1.37 12.39
CA PRO A 251 -27.32 2.51 13.25
C PRO A 251 -26.54 2.58 14.55
N GLU A 252 -26.30 1.44 15.21
CA GLU A 252 -25.60 1.47 16.48
C GLU A 252 -24.15 1.87 16.33
N LYS A 253 -23.54 1.62 15.18
CA LYS A 253 -22.16 2.05 14.94
C LYS A 253 -22.12 3.48 14.44
N TRP A 254 -23.03 3.86 13.54
CA TRP A 254 -23.10 5.23 13.07
C TRP A 254 -23.34 6.20 14.21
N ASN A 255 -24.21 5.83 15.18
CA ASN A 255 -24.49 6.70 16.30
C ASN A 255 -23.26 7.02 17.14
N LYS A 256 -22.25 6.16 17.12
CA LYS A 256 -21.04 6.41 17.91
C LYS A 256 -20.13 7.46 17.28
N ILE A 257 -20.26 7.69 15.98
CA ILE A 257 -19.33 8.59 15.27
C ILE A 257 -20.02 9.79 14.62
N LYS A 258 -21.35 9.83 14.58
CA LYS A 258 -22.07 10.85 13.83
C LYS A 258 -21.83 12.26 14.33
N LEU A 259 -21.37 12.42 15.56
CA LEU A 259 -21.10 13.76 16.09
C LEU A 259 -19.77 14.33 15.60
N VAL A 260 -18.88 13.50 15.10
CA VAL A 260 -17.58 13.98 14.67
C VAL A 260 -17.40 13.97 13.15
N ILE A 261 -18.34 13.36 12.42
CA ILE A 261 -18.22 13.29 10.96
C ILE A 261 -19.62 13.21 10.36
N SER A 262 -19.81 13.85 9.20
CA SER A 262 -21.06 13.75 8.47
C SER A 262 -21.05 12.53 7.54
N ARG A 263 -22.25 12.11 7.11
CA ARG A 263 -22.37 11.01 6.15
C ARG A 263 -21.65 11.35 4.85
N GLU A 264 -21.75 12.59 4.40
CA GLU A 264 -21.06 13.02 3.18
C GLU A 264 -19.54 12.91 3.33
N GLU A 265 -19.04 13.32 4.48
CA GLU A 265 -17.60 13.22 4.73
C GLU A 265 -17.12 11.76 4.78
N VAL A 266 -17.96 10.85 5.30
CA VAL A 266 -17.62 9.43 5.28
C VAL A 266 -17.48 8.95 3.85
N GLU A 267 -18.44 9.33 2.97
CA GLU A 267 -18.33 8.96 1.56
C GLU A 267 -17.08 9.51 0.92
N GLN A 268 -16.75 10.76 1.23
CA GLN A 268 -15.55 11.38 0.66
C GLN A 268 -14.28 10.69 1.16
N ALA A 269 -14.23 10.36 2.45
CA ALA A 269 -13.07 9.67 3.00
C ALA A 269 -12.91 8.28 2.40
N TYR A 270 -14.02 7.59 2.20
CA TYR A 270 -14.01 6.28 1.57
C TYR A 270 -13.45 6.37 0.14
N GLN A 271 -13.89 7.36 -0.62
CA GLN A 271 -13.39 7.54 -1.97
C GLN A 271 -11.91 7.91 -1.96
N GLU A 272 -11.51 8.76 -1.02
CA GLU A 272 -10.09 9.10 -0.90
C GLU A 272 -9.25 7.87 -0.55
N ALA A 273 -9.73 7.04 0.35
CA ALA A 273 -9.02 5.81 0.69
C ALA A 273 -8.90 4.89 -0.53
N MET A 274 -9.99 4.72 -1.26
CA MET A 274 -10.02 3.86 -2.43
C MET A 274 -9.04 4.36 -3.49
N LEU A 275 -9.02 5.67 -3.72
CA LEU A 275 -8.11 6.27 -4.67
C LEU A 275 -6.66 6.03 -4.28
N ASN A 276 -6.34 6.25 -3.00
CA ASN A 276 -4.96 6.02 -2.54
C ASN A 276 -4.56 4.57 -2.65
N MET A 277 -5.45 3.66 -2.27
CA MET A 277 -5.14 2.24 -2.35
C MET A 277 -4.91 1.78 -3.80
N ALA A 278 -5.63 2.37 -4.75
CA ALA A 278 -5.49 1.99 -6.16
C ALA A 278 -4.30 2.66 -6.84
N THR A 279 -3.70 3.66 -6.23
CA THR A 279 -2.57 4.36 -6.82
C THR A 279 -1.31 3.51 -6.72
N LEU A 280 -0.59 3.37 -7.82
CA LEU A 280 0.67 2.63 -7.82
C LEU A 280 1.75 3.42 -7.10
N ASN A 281 2.59 2.72 -6.35
CA ASN A 281 3.76 3.33 -5.72
C ASN A 281 4.94 3.48 -6.70
N ARG A 282 4.68 3.42 -7.98
CA ARG A 282 5.71 3.40 -9.01
C ARG A 282 6.49 4.70 -9.08
N THR A 283 5.80 5.84 -8.98
CA THR A 283 6.48 7.13 -9.01
C THR A 283 7.44 7.26 -7.83
N ALA A 284 6.97 6.86 -6.64
CA ALA A 284 7.85 6.90 -5.47
C ALA A 284 9.09 6.02 -5.68
N ALA A 285 8.89 4.83 -6.28
CA ALA A 285 10.03 3.94 -6.55
C ALA A 285 11.06 4.60 -7.47
N ALA A 286 10.59 5.26 -8.52
CA ALA A 286 11.51 5.96 -9.43
C ALA A 286 12.26 7.06 -8.70
N LEU A 287 11.57 7.80 -7.86
CA LEU A 287 12.21 8.91 -7.13
C LEU A 287 13.15 8.41 -6.04
N MET A 288 12.99 7.19 -5.56
CA MET A 288 13.95 6.63 -4.62
C MET A 288 15.37 6.60 -5.22
N HIS A 289 15.48 6.27 -6.49
CA HIS A 289 16.79 6.29 -7.17
C HIS A 289 17.31 7.72 -7.32
N LYS A 290 16.45 8.61 -7.75
CA LYS A 290 16.85 9.98 -8.00
C LYS A 290 17.36 10.67 -6.74
N PHE A 291 16.78 10.36 -5.61
CA PHE A 291 17.10 11.05 -4.36
C PHE A 291 17.86 10.18 -3.38
N ASN A 292 18.43 9.09 -3.85
CA ASN A 292 19.39 8.27 -3.10
C ASN A 292 18.78 7.68 -1.82
N ALA A 293 17.63 7.08 -1.93
CA ALA A 293 17.01 6.42 -0.78
C ALA A 293 17.92 5.33 -0.24
N HIS A 294 17.97 5.21 1.08
CA HIS A 294 18.82 4.23 1.76
C HIS A 294 18.06 2.99 2.18
N ALA A 295 16.75 3.09 2.35
CA ALA A 295 15.92 1.96 2.77
C ALA A 295 14.46 2.33 2.54
N ALA A 296 13.62 1.32 2.35
CA ALA A 296 12.18 1.56 2.26
C ALA A 296 11.42 0.27 2.52
N THR A 297 10.17 0.43 2.91
CA THR A 297 9.20 -0.65 2.96
C THR A 297 7.83 -0.04 2.62
N ASP A 298 6.88 -0.88 2.25
CA ASP A 298 5.52 -0.37 2.08
C ASP A 298 4.71 -0.63 3.35
N ILE A 299 3.67 0.18 3.55
CA ILE A 299 2.86 0.11 4.76
C ILE A 299 1.60 -0.67 4.44
N THR A 300 1.42 -1.82 5.08
CA THR A 300 0.25 -2.64 4.89
C THR A 300 -0.30 -3.12 6.23
N GLY A 301 -0.50 -4.43 6.38
CA GLY A 301 -1.33 -4.98 7.43
C GLY A 301 -0.89 -4.78 8.86
N PHE A 302 0.42 -4.58 9.09
CA PHE A 302 0.91 -4.38 10.46
C PHE A 302 0.84 -2.92 10.90
N GLY A 303 0.35 -2.02 10.04
CA GLY A 303 0.32 -0.61 10.35
C GLY A 303 1.68 0.04 10.22
N ILE A 304 1.70 1.37 10.34
CA ILE A 304 2.95 2.08 10.11
C ILE A 304 4.01 1.69 11.13
N ILE A 305 3.63 1.50 12.40
CA ILE A 305 4.66 1.19 13.38
C ILE A 305 5.17 -0.24 13.24
N GLY A 306 4.32 -1.18 12.89
CA GLY A 306 4.77 -2.55 12.70
C GLY A 306 5.74 -2.68 11.54
N HIS A 307 5.43 -2.01 10.44
CA HIS A 307 6.32 -2.06 9.28
C HIS A 307 7.60 -1.25 9.51
N ALA A 308 7.50 -0.13 10.23
CA ALA A 308 8.70 0.63 10.57
C ALA A 308 9.63 -0.19 11.46
N ARG A 309 9.08 -0.91 12.43
CA ARG A 309 9.89 -1.77 13.29
C ARG A 309 10.57 -2.87 12.51
N ASN A 310 9.83 -3.49 11.59
CA ASN A 310 10.42 -4.53 10.77
C ASN A 310 11.58 -3.98 9.92
N LEU A 311 11.37 -2.81 9.31
CA LEU A 311 12.43 -2.19 8.53
C LEU A 311 13.64 -1.83 9.39
N ALA A 312 13.41 -1.30 10.59
CA ALA A 312 14.51 -0.92 11.48
C ALA A 312 15.35 -2.14 11.88
N GLN A 313 14.68 -3.26 12.14
CA GLN A 313 15.39 -4.48 12.52
C GLN A 313 16.29 -5.00 11.42
N GLN A 314 15.99 -4.65 10.17
CA GLN A 314 16.78 -5.14 9.04
C GLN A 314 17.99 -4.27 8.70
N GLN A 315 18.17 -3.15 9.41
CA GLN A 315 19.25 -2.23 9.06
C GLN A 315 20.61 -2.77 9.46
N LYS A 316 21.62 -2.50 8.63
CA LYS A 316 22.99 -2.83 8.97
C LYS A 316 23.50 -1.98 10.12
N ASN A 317 23.11 -0.72 10.15
CA ASN A 317 23.56 0.23 11.17
C ASN A 317 22.67 0.18 12.38
N ASN A 318 23.20 0.58 13.52
CA ASN A 318 22.42 0.69 14.74
C ASN A 318 21.65 1.98 14.74
N VAL A 319 20.41 1.93 14.26
CA VAL A 319 19.56 3.10 14.10
C VAL A 319 18.24 2.89 14.81
N ALA A 320 17.55 3.99 15.07
CA ALA A 320 16.18 3.99 15.53
C ALA A 320 15.37 4.94 14.64
N PHE A 321 14.18 4.52 14.29
CA PHE A 321 13.26 5.34 13.51
C PHE A 321 12.30 6.00 14.48
N VAL A 322 12.22 7.33 14.42
CA VAL A 322 11.38 8.10 15.33
C VAL A 322 10.36 8.87 14.51
N ILE A 323 9.09 8.53 14.66
CA ILE A 323 8.01 9.11 13.89
C ILE A 323 7.38 10.23 14.71
N HIS A 324 7.33 11.43 14.12
CA HIS A 324 6.81 12.65 14.76
C HIS A 324 5.44 13.04 14.23
N ASN A 325 5.16 12.72 12.97
CA ASN A 325 3.95 13.18 12.30
C ASN A 325 3.20 11.99 11.71
N LEU A 326 1.87 12.07 11.73
CA LEU A 326 1.03 11.05 11.12
C LEU A 326 0.09 11.72 10.12
N PRO A 327 0.36 11.63 8.82
CA PRO A 327 -0.60 12.11 7.83
C PRO A 327 -1.77 11.14 7.78
N ILE A 328 -2.95 11.63 8.05
CA ILE A 328 -4.14 10.77 8.18
C ILE A 328 -5.26 11.39 7.36
N ILE A 329 -5.97 10.58 6.61
CA ILE A 329 -7.15 11.03 5.86
C ILE A 329 -8.06 11.78 6.80
N SER A 330 -8.53 12.95 6.36
CA SER A 330 -9.25 13.90 7.20
C SER A 330 -10.39 13.24 7.96
N LYS A 331 -10.54 13.56 9.23
CA LYS A 331 -11.57 13.08 10.15
C LYS A 331 -11.37 11.64 10.64
N MET A 332 -10.46 10.88 10.04
CA MET A 332 -10.30 9.50 10.48
C MET A 332 -9.70 9.42 11.89
N ALA A 333 -8.81 10.36 12.24
CA ALA A 333 -8.31 10.43 13.62
C ALA A 333 -9.45 10.73 14.60
N ALA A 334 -10.36 11.63 14.21
CA ALA A 334 -11.51 11.93 15.07
C ALA A 334 -12.40 10.71 15.27
N ILE A 335 -12.64 9.94 14.21
CA ILE A 335 -13.41 8.70 14.33
C ILE A 335 -12.72 7.72 15.26
N SER A 336 -11.41 7.56 15.11
CA SER A 336 -10.66 6.63 15.96
C SER A 336 -10.79 7.03 17.43
N LYS A 337 -10.63 8.31 17.72
CA LYS A 337 -10.77 8.80 19.10
C LYS A 337 -12.18 8.59 19.64
N ALA A 338 -13.19 8.92 18.83
CA ALA A 338 -14.59 8.82 19.27
C ALA A 338 -14.96 7.37 19.61
N GLY A 339 -14.34 6.42 18.96
CA GLY A 339 -14.60 5.01 19.20
C GLY A 339 -13.67 4.36 20.21
N GLY A 340 -12.90 5.14 20.96
CA GLY A 340 -12.00 4.57 21.96
C GLY A 340 -10.75 3.95 21.37
N ASN A 341 -10.08 4.69 20.50
CA ASN A 341 -8.86 4.24 19.81
C ASN A 341 -9.13 3.12 18.81
N LEU A 342 -10.18 3.30 18.03
CA LEU A 342 -10.55 2.30 17.02
C LEU A 342 -9.38 1.97 16.12
N PHE A 343 -9.14 0.69 15.98
CA PHE A 343 -8.11 0.12 15.12
C PHE A 343 -6.68 0.53 15.48
N GLY A 344 -6.47 1.27 16.55
CA GLY A 344 -5.13 1.72 16.92
C GLY A 344 -4.51 2.69 15.94
N LEU A 345 -5.33 3.53 15.30
CA LEU A 345 -4.82 4.42 14.25
C LEU A 345 -3.73 5.34 14.78
N LEU A 346 -3.98 5.97 15.92
CA LEU A 346 -3.01 6.94 16.45
C LEU A 346 -1.81 6.29 17.09
N GLN A 347 -1.91 5.01 17.43
CA GLN A 347 -0.80 4.23 17.94
C GLN A 347 0.02 3.61 16.82
N GLY A 348 -0.43 3.75 15.58
CA GLY A 348 0.30 3.26 14.43
C GLY A 348 0.06 1.80 14.08
N THR A 349 -0.89 1.15 14.72
CA THR A 349 -1.13 -0.27 14.47
C THR A 349 -2.30 -0.54 13.53
N SER A 350 -3.01 0.49 13.09
CA SER A 350 -4.11 0.30 12.15
C SER A 350 -3.59 -0.26 10.84
N SER A 351 -4.20 -1.35 10.37
CA SER A 351 -3.81 -1.94 9.10
C SER A 351 -4.03 -0.98 7.96
N GLU A 352 -3.16 -1.03 6.97
CA GLU A 352 -3.37 -0.38 5.69
C GLU A 352 -3.40 -1.45 4.62
N THR A 353 -4.10 -1.19 3.54
CA THR A 353 -4.08 -2.02 2.36
C THR A 353 -3.55 -1.16 1.22
N SER A 354 -2.58 -1.67 0.51
CA SER A 354 -1.94 -0.92 -0.57
C SER A 354 -1.56 0.48 -0.10
N GLY A 355 -0.87 0.56 1.02
CA GLY A 355 -0.43 1.82 1.58
C GLY A 355 0.77 2.38 0.85
N GLY A 356 1.27 3.49 1.35
CA GLY A 356 2.40 4.16 0.75
C GLY A 356 3.72 3.52 1.14
N LEU A 357 4.79 4.07 0.59
CA LEU A 357 6.14 3.68 0.98
C LEU A 357 6.60 4.53 2.17
N LEU A 358 7.30 3.88 3.07
CA LEU A 358 8.05 4.54 4.13
C LEU A 358 9.51 4.48 3.72
N ILE A 359 10.12 5.63 3.49
CA ILE A 359 11.42 5.72 2.84
C ILE A 359 12.38 6.48 3.74
N CYS A 360 13.58 5.93 3.91
CA CYS A 360 14.67 6.63 4.58
C CYS A 360 15.49 7.38 3.53
N LEU A 361 15.50 8.70 3.61
CA LEU A 361 16.17 9.56 2.63
C LEU A 361 17.23 10.41 3.29
N PRO A 362 18.33 10.71 2.59
CA PRO A 362 19.23 11.74 3.09
C PRO A 362 18.46 13.03 3.37
N ARG A 363 18.77 13.67 4.49
CA ARG A 363 18.00 14.82 4.95
C ARG A 363 17.92 15.93 3.89
N GLU A 364 19.00 16.16 3.19
CA GLU A 364 19.05 17.24 2.20
C GLU A 364 18.27 16.93 0.92
N GLN A 365 17.87 15.66 0.74
CA GLN A 365 17.12 15.25 -0.45
C GLN A 365 15.61 15.20 -0.21
N ALA A 366 15.18 15.14 1.04
CA ALA A 366 13.81 14.77 1.34
C ALA A 366 12.79 15.80 0.88
N ALA A 367 13.08 17.08 1.07
CA ALA A 367 12.12 18.12 0.65
C ALA A 367 11.93 18.12 -0.86
N ARG A 368 13.00 17.91 -1.60
CA ARG A 368 12.90 17.82 -3.06
C ARG A 368 12.15 16.57 -3.50
N PHE A 369 12.37 15.46 -2.81
CA PHE A 369 11.60 14.24 -3.08
C PHE A 369 10.10 14.53 -2.92
N CYS A 370 9.72 15.14 -1.81
CA CYS A 370 8.30 15.45 -1.57
C CYS A 370 7.76 16.41 -2.61
N ALA A 371 8.53 17.41 -2.99
CA ALA A 371 8.10 18.36 -4.01
C ALA A 371 7.88 17.68 -5.35
N GLU A 372 8.77 16.76 -5.74
CA GLU A 372 8.59 16.05 -7.01
C GLU A 372 7.42 15.10 -6.97
N MET A 373 7.19 14.42 -5.85
CA MET A 373 5.98 13.61 -5.72
C MET A 373 4.74 14.47 -5.96
N LYS A 374 4.71 15.64 -5.35
CA LYS A 374 3.55 16.52 -5.45
C LYS A 374 3.35 17.06 -6.84
N SER A 375 4.42 17.30 -7.58
CA SER A 375 4.32 17.82 -8.94
C SER A 375 4.07 16.72 -9.97
N SER A 376 4.15 15.45 -9.57
CA SER A 376 3.86 14.34 -10.47
C SER A 376 2.40 14.38 -10.89
N ARG A 377 2.16 14.24 -12.19
CA ARG A 377 0.82 14.34 -12.75
C ARG A 377 0.34 13.01 -13.32
N VAL A 378 0.75 11.93 -12.69
CA VAL A 378 0.33 10.60 -13.12
C VAL A 378 -0.99 10.26 -12.45
N GLY A 379 -2.04 10.13 -13.25
CA GLY A 379 -3.33 9.72 -12.72
C GLY A 379 -3.42 8.23 -12.55
N LEU A 380 -4.61 7.75 -12.19
CA LEU A 380 -4.82 6.33 -11.98
C LEU A 380 -4.54 5.51 -13.23
N SER A 381 -4.75 6.09 -14.40
CA SER A 381 -4.51 5.37 -15.64
C SER A 381 -3.04 5.33 -16.04
N GLY A 382 -2.17 5.90 -15.27
CA GLY A 382 -0.77 6.00 -15.64
C GLY A 382 -0.46 7.04 -16.69
N ALA A 383 -1.48 7.66 -17.23
CA ALA A 383 -1.27 8.72 -18.21
C ALA A 383 -0.93 10.02 -17.48
N VAL A 384 0.00 10.74 -18.04
CA VAL A 384 0.28 12.08 -17.53
C VAL A 384 -0.96 12.92 -17.77
N GLY A 385 -1.53 13.42 -16.72
CA GLY A 385 -2.74 14.21 -16.83
C GLY A 385 -2.47 15.46 -17.65
N GLN A 386 -3.19 15.59 -18.73
CA GLN A 386 -3.00 16.73 -19.60
C GLN A 386 -3.58 18.00 -19.00
N ASN A 387 -4.51 17.85 -18.09
CA ASN A 387 -5.15 18.99 -17.45
C ASN A 387 -4.85 19.01 -15.96
N GLY A 388 -3.61 18.80 -15.62
CA GLY A 388 -3.23 18.71 -14.23
C GLY A 388 -3.61 19.95 -13.45
N GLY A 389 -4.73 19.87 -12.79
CA GLY A 389 -5.02 20.86 -11.77
C GLY A 389 -4.17 20.62 -10.56
N ALA A 390 -4.07 21.63 -9.74
CA ALA A 390 -3.39 21.45 -8.45
C ALA A 390 -4.12 20.37 -7.68
N GLY A 391 -3.42 19.30 -7.34
CA GLY A 391 -4.04 18.22 -6.61
C GLY A 391 -4.03 16.89 -7.32
N ASP A 392 -3.64 16.88 -8.60
CA ASP A 392 -3.57 15.62 -9.33
C ASP A 392 -2.29 14.85 -9.00
N GLY A 393 -1.34 15.49 -8.35
CA GLY A 393 -0.09 14.82 -8.00
C GLY A 393 -0.24 13.92 -6.79
N GLN A 394 0.69 12.99 -6.66
CA GLN A 394 0.78 12.18 -5.47
C GLN A 394 1.38 13.01 -4.35
N GLN A 395 1.19 12.55 -3.13
CA GLN A 395 1.63 13.30 -1.96
C GLN A 395 2.75 12.56 -1.25
N ALA A 396 3.51 13.31 -0.46
CA ALA A 396 4.51 12.73 0.42
C ALA A 396 4.77 13.71 1.55
N TRP A 397 5.12 13.17 2.69
CA TRP A 397 5.36 13.97 3.90
C TRP A 397 6.61 13.48 4.58
N ILE A 398 7.39 14.41 5.11
CA ILE A 398 8.45 14.07 6.03
C ILE A 398 7.79 13.82 7.39
N ILE A 399 7.95 12.59 7.90
CA ILE A 399 7.21 12.21 9.10
C ILE A 399 8.10 11.90 10.30
N GLY A 400 9.42 11.86 10.11
CA GLY A 400 10.26 11.50 11.23
C GLY A 400 11.73 11.53 10.87
N ILE A 401 12.53 11.00 11.78
CA ILE A 401 13.98 11.02 11.63
C ILE A 401 14.55 9.64 11.94
N VAL A 402 15.76 9.43 11.46
CA VAL A 402 16.59 8.27 11.78
C VAL A 402 17.70 8.75 12.71
N GLU A 403 17.79 8.16 13.88
CA GLU A 403 18.83 8.52 14.85
C GLU A 403 19.60 7.26 15.24
N LYS A 404 20.67 7.42 16.02
CA LYS A 404 21.36 6.26 16.58
C LYS A 404 20.42 5.52 17.50
N GLY A 405 20.49 4.20 17.47
CA GLY A 405 19.63 3.41 18.31
C GLY A 405 19.93 1.94 18.21
N ASN A 406 18.96 1.12 18.56
CA ASN A 406 19.14 -0.32 18.63
C ASN A 406 18.21 -1.06 17.68
N ARG A 407 18.06 -0.53 16.48
CA ARG A 407 17.23 -1.12 15.41
C ARG A 407 15.78 -1.24 15.84
N CYS A 408 15.23 -0.14 16.29
CA CYS A 408 13.85 -0.06 16.73
C CYS A 408 13.13 1.09 16.07
N ALA A 409 11.83 1.16 16.28
CA ALA A 409 11.02 2.25 15.76
C ALA A 409 9.95 2.60 16.79
N ARG A 410 9.65 3.90 16.86
CA ARG A 410 8.62 4.37 17.77
C ARG A 410 7.94 5.61 17.21
N ILE A 411 6.74 5.83 17.68
CA ILE A 411 6.02 7.10 17.46
C ILE A 411 6.16 7.89 18.77
N ILE A 412 6.43 9.18 18.68
CA ILE A 412 6.57 9.99 19.90
C ILE A 412 5.23 10.06 20.61
N ASP A 413 5.25 10.45 21.91
CA ASP A 413 4.05 10.41 22.74
C ASP A 413 2.91 11.24 22.20
N LYS A 414 3.19 12.39 21.60
CA LYS A 414 2.16 13.27 21.05
C LYS A 414 2.51 13.60 19.60
N PRO A 415 2.28 12.63 18.72
CA PRO A 415 2.59 12.91 17.32
C PRO A 415 1.65 13.97 16.76
N ARG A 416 2.16 14.74 15.83
CA ARG A 416 1.34 15.71 15.13
C ARG A 416 0.49 14.99 14.09
N ILE A 417 -0.82 15.21 14.15
CA ILE A 417 -1.72 14.65 13.14
C ILE A 417 -1.83 15.66 12.00
N ILE A 418 -1.46 15.23 10.80
CA ILE A 418 -1.64 16.05 9.61
C ILE A 418 -2.93 15.58 8.97
N GLU A 419 -3.96 16.45 8.98
CA GLU A 419 -5.24 16.12 8.36
C GLU A 419 -5.08 16.24 6.86
N VAL A 420 -5.25 15.15 6.14
CA VAL A 420 -5.06 15.11 4.70
C VAL A 420 -6.42 15.28 4.03
N PRO A 421 -6.65 16.38 3.31
CA PRO A 421 -7.98 16.65 2.77
C PRO A 421 -8.37 15.68 1.67
N TYR A 422 -9.67 15.55 1.46
CA TYR A 422 -10.21 14.71 0.39
C TYR A 422 -9.98 15.42 -0.93
N ARG A 423 -9.31 14.77 -1.87
CA ARG A 423 -9.10 15.35 -3.19
C ARG A 423 -10.39 15.26 -4.00
N GLY A 424 -10.57 16.18 -4.92
CA GLY A 424 -11.70 16.16 -5.82
C GLY A 424 -13.01 16.61 -5.20
N SER A 425 -13.03 17.04 -3.95
CA SER A 425 -14.23 17.55 -3.32
C SER A 425 -14.26 19.08 -3.42
N VAL A 426 -15.35 19.62 -3.92
CA VAL A 426 -15.48 21.07 -4.01
C VAL A 426 -15.45 21.72 -2.62
N VAL A 427 -16.11 21.09 -1.67
CA VAL A 427 -16.15 21.61 -0.31
C VAL A 427 -14.77 21.55 0.32
N SER A 428 -14.11 20.43 0.19
CA SER A 428 -12.78 20.31 0.78
C SER A 428 -11.76 21.19 0.07
N ALA A 429 -11.94 21.47 -1.22
CA ALA A 429 -11.05 22.37 -1.92
C ALA A 429 -11.17 23.79 -1.37
N GLN A 430 -12.37 24.24 -1.06
CA GLN A 430 -12.56 25.58 -0.51
C GLN A 430 -12.04 25.67 0.93
N GLU A 431 -12.32 24.67 1.72
CA GLU A 431 -11.79 24.61 3.06
C GLU A 431 -10.27 24.48 3.05
N GLY A 432 -9.78 23.71 2.11
CA GLY A 432 -8.35 23.51 1.97
C GLY A 432 -7.61 24.77 1.59
N SER A 433 -8.27 25.69 0.89
CA SER A 433 -7.60 26.95 0.55
C SER A 433 -7.41 27.84 1.77
N HIS A 434 -8.22 27.66 2.79
CA HIS A 434 -8.04 28.40 4.04
C HIS A 434 -7.04 27.74 4.97
N ASN A 435 -6.90 26.42 4.84
CA ASN A 435 -6.01 25.67 5.71
C ASN A 435 -4.76 25.20 5.01
N ASN A 436 -4.56 25.66 3.79
CA ASN A 436 -3.43 25.23 2.98
C ASN A 436 -2.18 25.96 3.34
N ALA A 437 -1.96 26.10 4.58
CA ALA A 437 -0.60 26.18 4.98
C ALA A 437 0.00 24.86 4.50
N SER A 438 1.09 24.94 3.78
CA SER A 438 1.90 23.82 3.43
C SER A 438 2.02 22.90 4.62
N PRO A 439 2.00 21.61 4.42
CA PRO A 439 2.19 20.74 5.57
C PRO A 439 3.41 21.25 6.30
N PRO A 440 3.30 21.48 7.57
CA PRO A 440 4.42 22.08 8.27
C PRO A 440 5.58 21.13 8.17
N GLU A 441 6.68 21.72 7.76
CA GLU A 441 7.92 20.98 7.72
C GLU A 441 8.19 20.44 9.11
N VAL A 442 8.59 19.20 9.14
CA VAL A 442 9.10 18.65 10.38
C VAL A 442 10.29 19.52 10.74
N GLN A 443 10.13 20.28 11.78
CA GLN A 443 11.28 20.96 12.30
C GLN A 443 12.13 19.92 12.97
N LEU A 444 13.13 19.51 12.24
CA LEU A 444 14.11 18.59 12.79
C LEU A 444 15.07 19.45 13.61
N THR A 445 14.74 19.63 14.85
CA THR A 445 15.68 20.24 15.76
C THR A 445 16.61 19.19 16.34
#